data_6c1ce81f9d7408c056d2dcd018b8fd9e
#
_entry.id   6c1ce81f9d7408c056d2dcd018b8fd9e
#
_cell.length_a   1.000
_cell.length_b   1.000
_cell.length_c   1.000
_cell.angle_alpha   90.00
_cell.angle_beta   90.00
_cell.angle_gamma   90.00
#
_symmetry.space_group_name_H-M   'P 1'
#
loop_
_entity.id
_entity.type
_entity.pdbx_description
1 polymer ?
#
loop_
_entity_poly.entity_id
_entity_poly.type
_entity_poly.pdbx_seq_one_letter_code
_entity_poly.pdbx_strand_id
1 'polypeptide(L)'
;VAQTEELLSGAAFPVILNGAGVVLAGAIPASMALAERLDAAVCVGYQHNDAFPGGHPLFAGPLGYNGSKAAMELIAKADVVLALGTRLNPFSTLPGYGIDYWPKGARVIQVDINPDRIGLTKAVAVGIIGDARKVAE
;
A
#
# COMPACT_ATOMS: atom_id res chain seq x y z
N VAL A 1 -3.50 -16.40 0.73
CA VAL A 1 -4.72 -15.58 0.96
C VAL A 1 -5.17 -15.70 2.41
N ALA A 2 -5.30 -16.90 2.96
CA ALA A 2 -5.69 -17.07 4.38
C ALA A 2 -4.74 -16.37 5.36
N GLN A 3 -3.44 -16.45 5.12
CA GLN A 3 -2.43 -15.77 5.93
C GLN A 3 -2.57 -14.25 5.84
N THR A 4 -2.92 -13.72 4.66
CA THR A 4 -3.18 -12.31 4.44
C THR A 4 -4.41 -11.84 5.21
N GLU A 5 -5.49 -12.58 5.16
CA GLU A 5 -6.70 -12.28 5.94
C GLU A 5 -6.42 -12.25 7.44
N GLU A 6 -5.65 -13.21 7.93
CA GLU A 6 -5.26 -13.28 9.34
C GLU A 6 -4.44 -12.04 9.76
N LEU A 7 -3.44 -11.67 8.97
CA LEU A 7 -2.61 -10.51 9.26
C LEU A 7 -3.41 -9.20 9.25
N LEU A 8 -4.27 -9.02 8.25
CA LEU A 8 -5.08 -7.81 8.13
C LEU A 8 -6.15 -7.70 9.21
N SER A 9 -6.80 -8.81 9.53
CA SER A 9 -7.84 -8.83 10.57
C SER A 9 -7.29 -8.56 11.96
N GLY A 10 -6.06 -8.99 12.23
CA GLY A 10 -5.39 -8.78 13.51
C GLY A 10 -4.60 -7.47 13.61
N ALA A 11 -4.55 -6.69 12.53
CA ALA A 11 -3.76 -5.46 12.51
C ALA A 11 -4.38 -4.34 13.35
N ALA A 12 -3.56 -3.69 14.17
CA ALA A 12 -3.99 -2.53 14.95
C ALA A 12 -3.99 -1.25 14.09
N PHE A 13 -3.05 -1.15 13.15
CA PHE A 13 -2.92 0.02 12.27
C PHE A 13 -2.53 -0.43 10.85
N PRO A 14 -3.46 -1.00 10.08
CA PRO A 14 -3.17 -1.40 8.71
C PRO A 14 -3.14 -0.18 7.78
N VAL A 15 -2.22 -0.19 6.82
CA VAL A 15 -2.13 0.83 5.76
C VAL A 15 -2.10 0.13 4.41
N ILE A 16 -2.88 0.62 3.48
CA ILE A 16 -2.89 0.16 2.09
C ILE A 16 -2.08 1.14 1.25
N LEU A 17 -1.15 0.62 0.47
CA LEU A 17 -0.36 1.42 -0.47
C LEU A 17 -0.74 0.99 -1.89
N ASN A 18 -1.48 1.85 -2.59
CA ASN A 18 -1.92 1.61 -3.96
C ASN A 18 -0.89 2.12 -4.98
N GLY A 19 -0.64 1.33 -6.00
CA GLY A 19 0.25 1.69 -7.10
C GLY A 19 -0.41 1.55 -8.46
N ALA A 20 0.42 1.50 -9.50
CA ALA A 20 -0.03 1.40 -10.90
C ALA A 20 -0.95 0.23 -11.17
N GLY A 21 -0.71 -0.91 -10.52
CA GLY A 21 -1.52 -2.11 -10.71
C GLY A 21 -2.99 -1.92 -10.34
N VAL A 22 -3.29 -1.07 -9.36
CA VAL A 22 -4.67 -0.75 -8.98
C VAL A 22 -5.38 -0.01 -10.12
N VAL A 23 -4.70 0.96 -10.74
CA VAL A 23 -5.25 1.71 -11.86
C VAL A 23 -5.41 0.79 -13.08
N LEU A 24 -4.36 0.05 -13.43
CA LEU A 24 -4.34 -0.81 -14.62
C LEU A 24 -5.37 -1.94 -14.54
N ALA A 25 -5.63 -2.47 -13.35
CA ALA A 25 -6.59 -3.54 -13.15
C ALA A 25 -8.03 -3.04 -12.95
N GLY A 26 -8.26 -1.74 -12.92
CA GLY A 26 -9.57 -1.17 -12.58
C GLY A 26 -9.99 -1.50 -11.16
N ALA A 27 -9.06 -1.52 -10.23
CA ALA A 27 -9.23 -2.01 -8.86
C ALA A 27 -9.56 -0.90 -7.85
N ILE A 28 -9.74 0.35 -8.27
CA ILE A 28 -10.04 1.44 -7.36
C ILE A 28 -11.28 1.17 -6.51
N PRO A 29 -12.45 0.76 -7.08
CA PRO A 29 -13.62 0.45 -6.26
C PRO A 29 -13.38 -0.69 -5.28
N ALA A 30 -12.67 -1.74 -5.67
CA ALA A 30 -12.35 -2.86 -4.80
C ALA A 30 -11.42 -2.44 -3.67
N SER A 31 -10.44 -1.58 -3.95
CA SER A 31 -9.54 -1.01 -2.95
C SER A 31 -10.30 -0.13 -1.95
N MET A 32 -11.24 0.68 -2.42
CA MET A 32 -12.10 1.49 -1.54
C MET A 32 -12.90 0.61 -0.58
N ALA A 33 -13.55 -0.42 -1.09
CA ALA A 33 -14.33 -1.35 -0.26
C ALA A 33 -13.46 -2.05 0.79
N LEU A 34 -12.27 -2.47 0.40
CA LEU A 34 -11.31 -3.11 1.30
C LEU A 34 -10.85 -2.14 2.40
N ALA A 35 -10.50 -0.91 2.03
CA ALA A 35 -10.08 0.11 2.99
C ALA A 35 -11.18 0.41 4.01
N GLU A 36 -12.41 0.56 3.56
CA GLU A 36 -13.56 0.81 4.42
C GLU A 36 -13.83 -0.35 5.39
N ARG A 37 -13.72 -1.59 4.89
CA ARG A 37 -13.91 -2.78 5.72
C ARG A 37 -12.84 -2.93 6.81
N LEU A 38 -11.61 -2.58 6.49
CA LEU A 38 -10.48 -2.67 7.43
C LEU A 38 -10.30 -1.40 8.27
N ASP A 39 -11.02 -0.33 7.95
CA ASP A 39 -10.76 1.01 8.48
C ASP A 39 -9.28 1.39 8.33
N ALA A 40 -8.73 1.12 7.15
CA ALA A 40 -7.32 1.29 6.84
C ALA A 40 -7.09 2.59 6.10
N ALA A 41 -6.04 3.33 6.49
CA ALA A 41 -5.59 4.48 5.73
C ALA A 41 -4.97 4.04 4.41
N VAL A 42 -5.10 4.86 3.36
CA VAL A 42 -4.61 4.56 2.02
C VAL A 42 -3.62 5.61 1.57
N CYS A 43 -2.42 5.16 1.20
CA CYS A 43 -1.40 5.96 0.55
C CYS A 43 -1.30 5.56 -0.92
N VAL A 44 -0.73 6.42 -1.75
CA VAL A 44 -0.48 6.13 -3.17
C VAL A 44 0.97 6.41 -3.51
N GLY A 45 1.49 5.76 -4.58
CA GLY A 45 2.79 6.10 -5.13
C GLY A 45 2.76 7.47 -5.82
N TYR A 46 3.89 8.17 -5.85
CA TYR A 46 3.95 9.54 -6.36
C TYR A 46 3.53 9.69 -7.84
N GLN A 47 3.66 8.64 -8.63
CA GLN A 47 3.26 8.63 -10.05
C GLN A 47 1.79 8.28 -10.26
N HIS A 48 1.10 7.83 -9.24
CA HIS A 48 -0.26 7.29 -9.32
C HIS A 48 -1.18 7.88 -8.26
N ASN A 49 -1.25 9.22 -8.22
CA ASN A 49 -2.17 9.93 -7.33
C ASN A 49 -3.64 9.61 -7.63
N ASP A 50 -3.91 9.09 -8.81
CA ASP A 50 -5.23 8.64 -9.26
C ASP A 50 -5.62 7.25 -8.76
N ALA A 51 -4.72 6.55 -8.05
CA ALA A 51 -4.97 5.20 -7.58
C ALA A 51 -5.98 5.11 -6.43
N PHE A 52 -6.40 6.25 -5.87
CA PHE A 52 -7.44 6.33 -4.86
C PHE A 52 -8.09 7.71 -4.87
N PRO A 53 -9.42 7.83 -4.59
CA PRO A 53 -10.08 9.14 -4.57
C PRO A 53 -9.51 10.07 -3.50
N GLY A 54 -9.06 11.26 -3.91
CA GLY A 54 -8.47 12.22 -2.98
C GLY A 54 -9.44 12.80 -1.96
N GLY A 55 -10.75 12.76 -2.23
CA GLY A 55 -11.79 13.20 -1.31
C GLY A 55 -12.26 12.16 -0.30
N HIS A 56 -11.74 10.94 -0.38
CA HIS A 56 -12.14 9.86 0.54
C HIS A 56 -11.56 10.09 1.94
N PRO A 57 -12.35 9.87 3.03
CA PRO A 57 -11.87 10.10 4.41
C PRO A 57 -10.63 9.30 4.81
N LEU A 58 -10.40 8.13 4.20
CA LEU A 58 -9.27 7.27 4.50
C LEU A 58 -8.03 7.59 3.65
N PHE A 59 -8.12 8.50 2.69
CA PHE A 59 -6.98 8.87 1.85
C PHE A 59 -5.96 9.69 2.64
N ALA A 60 -4.74 9.16 2.76
CA ALA A 60 -3.66 9.82 3.49
C ALA A 60 -2.74 10.66 2.60
N GLY A 61 -2.60 10.32 1.33
CA GLY A 61 -1.80 11.05 0.36
C GLY A 61 -0.69 10.24 -0.29
N PRO A 62 0.10 10.87 -1.18
CA PRO A 62 1.20 10.20 -1.87
C PRO A 62 2.45 10.05 -1.01
N LEU A 63 3.20 8.98 -1.27
CA LEU A 63 4.52 8.74 -0.70
C LEU A 63 5.61 8.95 -1.74
N GLY A 64 6.86 9.06 -1.27
CA GLY A 64 8.03 9.09 -2.12
C GLY A 64 8.34 10.49 -2.63
N TYR A 65 8.85 10.56 -3.86
CA TYR A 65 9.25 11.82 -4.49
C TYR A 65 8.07 12.78 -4.55
N ASN A 66 8.24 13.99 -4.01
CA ASN A 66 7.16 14.97 -3.87
C ASN A 66 5.93 14.45 -3.11
N GLY A 67 6.14 13.51 -2.20
CA GLY A 67 5.06 12.94 -1.40
C GLY A 67 4.59 13.84 -0.27
N SER A 68 3.48 13.45 0.36
CA SER A 68 2.87 14.13 1.48
C SER A 68 3.57 13.82 2.80
N LYS A 69 3.92 14.83 3.58
CA LYS A 69 4.47 14.65 4.92
C LYS A 69 3.48 13.92 5.84
N ALA A 70 2.20 14.25 5.74
CA ALA A 70 1.15 13.60 6.53
C ALA A 70 1.06 12.10 6.22
N ALA A 71 1.15 11.72 4.95
CA ALA A 71 1.15 10.32 4.54
C ALA A 71 2.38 9.58 5.08
N MET A 72 3.55 10.22 5.04
CA MET A 72 4.80 9.66 5.54
C MET A 72 4.73 9.42 7.06
N GLU A 73 4.23 10.38 7.82
CA GLU A 73 4.08 10.26 9.26
C GLU A 73 3.07 9.16 9.63
N LEU A 74 2.04 9.02 8.83
CA LEU A 74 0.99 8.02 9.05
C LEU A 74 1.51 6.60 8.78
N ILE A 75 2.16 6.36 7.65
CA ILE A 75 2.66 5.02 7.30
C ILE A 75 3.76 4.55 8.26
N ALA A 76 4.52 5.48 8.84
CA ALA A 76 5.54 5.15 9.83
C ALA A 76 4.97 4.43 11.07
N LYS A 77 3.69 4.57 11.33
CA LYS A 77 2.98 3.94 12.46
C LYS A 77 2.36 2.59 12.10
N ALA A 78 2.41 2.17 10.85
CA ALA A 78 1.75 0.95 10.41
C ALA A 78 2.37 -0.30 11.03
N ASP A 79 1.54 -1.26 11.40
CA ASP A 79 1.98 -2.60 11.80
C ASP A 79 1.85 -3.61 10.65
N VAL A 80 0.96 -3.36 9.71
CA VAL A 80 0.81 -4.13 8.47
C VAL A 80 0.67 -3.17 7.30
N VAL A 81 1.43 -3.40 6.23
CA VAL A 81 1.32 -2.65 4.98
C VAL A 81 0.88 -3.60 3.87
N LEU A 82 -0.27 -3.32 3.28
CA LEU A 82 -0.72 -4.00 2.08
C LEU A 82 -0.30 -3.19 0.85
N ALA A 83 0.74 -3.63 0.17
CA ALA A 83 1.22 -3.02 -1.05
C ALA A 83 0.48 -3.63 -2.24
N LEU A 84 -0.53 -2.92 -2.74
CA LEU A 84 -1.44 -3.39 -3.77
C LEU A 84 -1.06 -2.82 -5.12
N GLY A 85 -0.54 -3.66 -6.01
CA GLY A 85 -0.18 -3.27 -7.37
C GLY A 85 0.98 -2.28 -7.45
N THR A 86 1.86 -2.26 -6.46
CA THR A 86 3.08 -1.44 -6.47
C THR A 86 4.32 -2.31 -6.30
N ARG A 87 5.35 -2.02 -7.09
CA ARG A 87 6.66 -2.69 -6.97
C ARG A 87 7.52 -2.14 -5.83
N LEU A 88 7.01 -1.17 -5.09
CA LEU A 88 7.75 -0.49 -4.02
C LEU A 88 9.04 0.14 -4.56
N ASN A 89 8.93 0.83 -5.69
CA ASN A 89 10.03 1.54 -6.33
C ASN A 89 10.74 2.45 -5.31
N PRO A 90 12.08 2.53 -5.32
CA PRO A 90 12.81 3.40 -4.40
C PRO A 90 12.33 4.87 -4.43
N PHE A 91 11.96 5.40 -5.59
CA PHE A 91 11.41 6.75 -5.69
C PHE A 91 10.02 6.89 -5.07
N SER A 92 9.22 5.82 -5.05
CA SER A 92 7.89 5.80 -4.42
C SER A 92 7.96 5.68 -2.90
N THR A 93 9.11 5.31 -2.36
CA THR A 93 9.33 5.12 -0.93
C THR A 93 10.52 5.95 -0.39
N LEU A 94 10.96 6.95 -1.14
CA LEU A 94 12.04 7.85 -0.72
C LEU A 94 11.71 8.53 0.62
N PRO A 95 12.65 8.56 1.57
CA PRO A 95 12.51 9.41 2.75
C PRO A 95 12.36 10.88 2.36
N GLY A 96 11.55 11.61 3.09
CA GLY A 96 11.34 13.03 2.87
C GLY A 96 11.16 13.78 4.17
N TYR A 97 11.37 15.08 4.15
CA TYR A 97 11.22 15.94 5.33
C TYR A 97 12.09 15.50 6.53
N GLY A 98 13.24 14.86 6.25
CA GLY A 98 14.09 14.29 7.31
C GLY A 98 13.53 13.04 7.99
N ILE A 99 12.48 12.44 7.43
CA ILE A 99 11.82 11.26 7.99
C ILE A 99 12.17 10.02 7.16
N ASP A 100 12.72 9.00 7.81
CA ASP A 100 12.78 7.65 7.26
C ASP A 100 11.51 6.93 7.71
N TYR A 101 10.44 7.07 6.92
CA TYR A 101 9.09 6.72 7.32
C TYR A 101 8.72 5.26 7.11
N TRP A 102 9.53 4.49 6.38
CA TRP A 102 9.18 3.08 6.14
C TRP A 102 9.14 2.31 7.46
N PRO A 103 8.00 1.68 7.81
CA PRO A 103 7.84 1.03 9.11
C PRO A 103 8.63 -0.28 9.15
N LYS A 104 9.80 -0.27 9.75
CA LYS A 104 10.73 -1.41 9.77
C LYS A 104 10.19 -2.63 10.51
N GLY A 105 9.34 -2.42 11.50
CA GLY A 105 8.69 -3.49 12.25
C GLY A 105 7.40 -3.99 11.64
N ALA A 106 6.91 -3.38 10.58
CA ALA A 106 5.66 -3.76 9.95
C ALA A 106 5.82 -5.01 9.09
N ARG A 107 4.76 -5.81 9.01
CA ARG A 107 4.67 -6.91 8.06
C ARG A 107 4.14 -6.39 6.75
N VAL A 108 4.85 -6.65 5.66
CA VAL A 108 4.49 -6.19 4.33
C VAL A 108 3.86 -7.33 3.55
N ILE A 109 2.68 -7.08 3.01
CA ILE A 109 1.99 -7.96 2.07
C ILE A 109 2.08 -7.28 0.71
N GLN A 110 2.79 -7.89 -0.23
CA GLN A 110 2.96 -7.33 -1.57
C GLN A 110 2.17 -8.12 -2.60
N VAL A 111 1.33 -7.44 -3.34
CA VAL A 111 0.54 -7.99 -4.44
C VAL A 111 1.05 -7.42 -5.76
N ASP A 112 1.51 -8.27 -6.65
CA ASP A 112 1.95 -7.86 -7.98
C ASP A 112 1.63 -8.97 -8.98
N ILE A 113 1.32 -8.59 -10.21
CA ILE A 113 1.11 -9.55 -11.29
C ILE A 113 2.43 -10.14 -11.78
N ASN A 114 3.52 -9.43 -11.59
CA ASN A 114 4.86 -9.88 -11.96
C ASN A 114 5.61 -10.43 -10.74
N PRO A 115 5.90 -11.75 -10.69
CA PRO A 115 6.57 -12.36 -9.54
C PRO A 115 7.97 -11.82 -9.28
N ASP A 116 8.66 -11.30 -10.31
CA ASP A 116 10.02 -10.77 -10.17
C ASP A 116 10.09 -9.48 -9.36
N ARG A 117 8.96 -8.83 -9.12
CA ARG A 117 8.90 -7.57 -8.36
C ARG A 117 8.65 -7.78 -6.88
N ILE A 118 8.18 -8.95 -6.49
CA ILE A 118 7.88 -9.25 -5.09
C ILE A 118 9.19 -9.39 -4.31
N GLY A 119 9.32 -8.62 -3.23
CA GLY A 119 10.50 -8.64 -2.37
C GLY A 119 11.73 -7.96 -2.96
N LEU A 120 11.60 -7.28 -4.10
CA LEU A 120 12.75 -6.68 -4.81
C LEU A 120 13.37 -5.53 -4.02
N THR A 121 12.57 -4.68 -3.41
CA THR A 121 13.02 -3.45 -2.74
C THR A 121 12.86 -3.52 -1.23
N LYS A 122 11.79 -4.13 -0.75
CA LYS A 122 11.45 -4.24 0.68
C LYS A 122 11.23 -5.70 1.06
N ALA A 123 11.59 -6.06 2.29
CA ALA A 123 11.31 -7.40 2.82
C ALA A 123 9.79 -7.62 2.92
N VAL A 124 9.34 -8.80 2.53
CA VAL A 124 7.93 -9.13 2.41
C VAL A 124 7.58 -10.31 3.30
N ALA A 125 6.55 -10.18 4.13
CA ALA A 125 6.03 -11.29 4.94
C ALA A 125 5.17 -12.23 4.10
N VAL A 126 4.35 -11.70 3.18
CA VAL A 126 3.51 -12.47 2.26
C VAL A 126 3.58 -11.85 0.88
N GLY A 127 3.93 -12.66 -0.13
CA GLY A 127 3.87 -12.26 -1.53
C GLY A 127 2.69 -12.94 -2.23
N ILE A 128 1.88 -12.16 -2.95
CA ILE A 128 0.77 -12.68 -3.73
C ILE A 128 0.98 -12.30 -5.20
N ILE A 129 1.06 -13.32 -6.05
CA ILE A 129 1.14 -13.11 -7.51
C ILE A 129 -0.28 -13.12 -8.04
N GLY A 130 -0.73 -11.98 -8.55
CA GLY A 130 -2.08 -11.87 -9.07
C GLY A 130 -2.46 -10.46 -9.46
N ASP A 131 -3.65 -10.38 -10.07
CA ASP A 131 -4.27 -9.11 -10.45
C ASP A 131 -4.76 -8.37 -9.20
N ALA A 132 -4.43 -7.08 -9.10
CA ALA A 132 -4.75 -6.28 -7.92
C ALA A 132 -6.25 -6.26 -7.59
N ARG A 133 -7.11 -6.23 -8.61
CA ARG A 133 -8.56 -6.24 -8.41
C ARG A 133 -9.04 -7.55 -7.81
N LYS A 134 -8.60 -8.66 -8.39
CA LYS A 134 -9.01 -10.00 -7.91
C LYS A 134 -8.55 -10.27 -6.49
N VAL A 135 -7.38 -9.80 -6.13
CA VAL A 135 -6.85 -9.97 -4.77
C VAL A 135 -7.60 -9.08 -3.78
N ALA A 136 -7.92 -7.83 -4.16
CA ALA A 136 -8.66 -6.91 -3.30
C ALA A 136 -10.11 -7.35 -3.04
N GLU A 137 -10.71 -8.05 -4.00
CA GLU A 137 -12.01 -8.66 -3.82
C GLU A 137 -11.89 -9.90 -2.91
#